data_ecb0e0b04818a0c79f733766a9582819
#
_entry.id   ecb0e0b04818a0c79f733766a9582819
#
_cell.length_a   1.000
_cell.length_b   1.000
_cell.length_c   1.000
_cell.angle_alpha   90.00
_cell.angle_beta   90.00
_cell.angle_gamma   90.00
#
_symmetry.space_group_name_H-M   'P 1'
#
loop_
_entity.id
_entity.type
_entity.pdbx_description
1 polymer ?
#
loop_
_entity_poly.entity_id
_entity_poly.type
_entity_poly.pdbx_seq_one_letter_code
_entity_poly.pdbx_strand_id
1 'polypeptide(L)'
;VRESKVEDALHARIELLGGVWRRVKWLGRQHAPDDFIALPSYYWTDRNSRRRLHSGYVGFVECKALGKSPRDGQLREHNELRAHGVRIVVIDNLELIDRYFPKDECE
;
A
#
# COMPACT_ATOMS: atom_id res chain seq x y z
N VAL A 1 -13.19 -1.42 10.77
CA VAL A 1 -12.95 -0.47 9.70
C VAL A 1 -13.24 -1.14 8.37
N ARG A 2 -14.04 -0.48 7.54
CA ARG A 2 -14.38 -1.01 6.22
C ARG A 2 -13.20 -0.90 5.26
N GLU A 3 -13.18 -1.76 4.26
CA GLU A 3 -12.15 -1.77 3.22
C GLU A 3 -12.04 -0.42 2.52
N SER A 4 -13.16 0.20 2.17
CA SER A 4 -13.16 1.50 1.49
C SER A 4 -12.50 2.60 2.34
N LYS A 5 -12.64 2.53 3.65
CA LYS A 5 -11.99 3.50 4.54
C LYS A 5 -10.48 3.29 4.58
N VAL A 6 -10.02 2.05 4.52
CA VAL A 6 -8.60 1.74 4.43
C VAL A 6 -8.04 2.24 3.10
N GLU A 7 -8.75 2.01 1.99
CA GLU A 7 -8.34 2.51 0.67
C GLU A 7 -8.25 4.03 0.64
N ASP A 8 -9.26 4.72 1.15
CA ASP A 8 -9.28 6.18 1.17
C ASP A 8 -8.11 6.74 1.97
N ALA A 9 -7.83 6.14 3.11
CA ALA A 9 -6.70 6.55 3.95
C ALA A 9 -5.36 6.29 3.26
N LEU A 10 -5.23 5.17 2.55
CA LEU A 10 -4.03 4.86 1.77
C LEU A 10 -3.82 5.91 0.68
N HIS A 11 -4.86 6.18 -0.11
CA HIS A 11 -4.77 7.14 -1.21
C HIS A 11 -4.38 8.54 -0.71
N ALA A 12 -4.99 8.98 0.39
CA ALA A 12 -4.65 10.27 1.00
C ALA A 12 -3.19 10.29 1.47
N ARG A 13 -2.69 9.20 2.06
CA ARG A 13 -1.31 9.12 2.50
C ARG A 13 -0.33 9.19 1.32
N ILE A 14 -0.60 8.46 0.25
CA ILE A 14 0.26 8.48 -0.93
C ILE A 14 0.33 9.87 -1.54
N GLU A 15 -0.82 10.55 -1.65
CA GLU A 15 -0.85 11.92 -2.16
C GLU A 15 -0.09 12.88 -1.25
N LEU A 16 -0.25 12.75 0.07
CA LEU A 16 0.48 13.56 1.05
C LEU A 16 2.00 13.41 0.87
N LEU A 17 2.46 12.21 0.57
CA LEU A 17 3.89 11.91 0.42
C LEU A 17 4.44 12.24 -0.97
N GLY A 18 3.62 12.78 -1.85
CA GLY A 18 4.05 13.16 -3.20
C GLY A 18 4.04 12.03 -4.21
N GLY A 19 3.37 10.94 -3.88
CA GLY A 19 3.21 9.82 -4.81
C GLY A 19 1.93 9.90 -5.61
N VAL A 20 1.72 8.89 -6.44
CA VAL A 20 0.48 8.73 -7.20
C VAL A 20 -0.08 7.34 -6.98
N TRP A 21 -1.39 7.23 -7.08
CA TRP A 21 -2.07 5.95 -7.06
C TRP A 21 -2.98 5.86 -8.27
N ARG A 22 -3.22 4.63 -8.76
CA ARG A 22 -4.10 4.38 -9.91
C ARG A 22 -4.89 3.11 -9.66
N ARG A 23 -6.17 3.14 -10.02
CA ARG A 23 -6.98 1.93 -10.07
C ARG A 23 -6.70 1.26 -11.41
N VAL A 24 -6.38 -0.03 -11.38
CA VAL A 24 -6.00 -0.80 -12.57
C VAL A 24 -7.04 -1.89 -12.78
N LYS A 25 -7.48 -2.04 -14.03
CA LYS A 25 -8.37 -3.12 -14.40
C LYS A 25 -7.61 -4.11 -15.26
N TRP A 26 -7.56 -5.35 -14.78
CA TRP A 26 -6.87 -6.42 -15.49
C TRP A 26 -7.81 -7.10 -16.47
N LEU A 27 -7.43 -7.15 -17.74
CA LEU A 27 -8.18 -7.87 -18.75
C LEU A 27 -7.73 -9.34 -18.75
N GLY A 28 -8.71 -10.25 -18.71
CA GLY A 28 -8.43 -11.67 -18.75
C GLY A 28 -7.87 -12.28 -17.47
N ARG A 29 -7.80 -11.52 -16.38
CA ARG A 29 -7.34 -12.03 -15.08
C ARG A 29 -8.35 -11.72 -14.00
N GLN A 30 -8.60 -12.69 -13.14
CA GLN A 30 -9.39 -12.50 -11.93
C GLN A 30 -8.45 -12.45 -10.73
N HIS A 31 -8.87 -11.83 -9.64
CA HIS A 31 -8.15 -11.79 -8.37
C HIS A 31 -6.84 -11.03 -8.38
N ALA A 32 -6.48 -10.39 -9.49
CA ALA A 32 -5.28 -9.57 -9.56
C ALA A 32 -5.46 -8.27 -8.75
N PRO A 33 -4.38 -7.74 -8.15
CA PRO A 33 -4.48 -6.51 -7.36
C PRO A 33 -4.78 -5.32 -8.25
N ASP A 34 -5.62 -4.40 -7.77
CA ASP A 34 -6.09 -3.29 -8.60
C ASP A 34 -5.69 -1.90 -8.12
N ASP A 35 -4.92 -1.80 -7.03
CA ASP A 35 -4.51 -0.51 -6.49
C ASP A 35 -2.99 -0.35 -6.69
N PHE A 36 -2.62 0.38 -7.74
CA PHE A 36 -1.23 0.60 -8.10
C PHE A 36 -0.69 1.85 -7.42
N ILE A 37 0.48 1.74 -6.81
CA ILE A 37 1.14 2.82 -6.07
C ILE A 37 2.51 3.09 -6.69
N ALA A 38 2.79 4.36 -6.96
CA ALA A 38 4.12 4.81 -7.37
C ALA A 38 4.52 5.97 -6.45
N LEU A 39 5.51 5.73 -5.62
CA LEU A 39 5.96 6.67 -4.60
C LEU A 39 7.49 6.76 -4.66
N PRO A 40 8.06 7.96 -4.89
CA PRO A 40 9.50 8.11 -4.88
C PRO A 40 10.06 7.98 -3.46
N SER A 41 11.35 7.82 -3.35
CA SER A 41 12.00 7.86 -2.03
C SER A 41 11.76 9.23 -1.38
N TYR A 42 11.65 9.24 -0.07
CA TYR A 42 11.39 10.48 0.66
C TYR A 42 11.96 10.39 2.07
N TYR A 43 12.16 11.53 2.69
CA TYR A 43 12.55 11.61 4.09
C TYR A 43 11.33 11.93 4.97
N TRP A 44 11.35 11.39 6.17
CA TRP A 44 10.33 11.69 7.17
C TRP A 44 11.00 11.77 8.54
N THR A 45 10.38 12.48 9.46
CA THR A 45 10.92 12.71 10.81
C THR A 45 10.10 11.91 11.81
N ASP A 46 10.78 11.02 12.54
CA ASP A 46 10.11 10.20 13.54
C ASP A 46 9.83 10.99 14.83
N ARG A 47 9.14 10.35 15.77
CA ARG A 47 8.76 11.02 17.02
C ARG A 47 9.95 11.42 17.88
N ASN A 48 11.13 10.87 17.62
CA ASN A 48 12.36 11.23 18.31
C ASN A 48 13.16 12.30 17.57
N SER A 49 12.51 12.99 16.63
CA SER A 49 13.10 14.04 15.79
C SER A 49 14.25 13.56 14.91
N ARG A 50 14.31 12.26 14.64
CA ARG A 50 15.30 11.69 13.72
C ARG A 50 14.74 11.68 12.31
N ARG A 51 15.58 12.12 11.39
CA ARG A 51 15.27 12.08 9.97
C ARG A 51 15.55 10.68 9.43
N ARG A 52 14.57 10.09 8.77
CA ARG A 52 14.66 8.74 8.23
C ARG A 52 14.36 8.76 6.74
N LEU A 53 14.99 7.84 6.03
CA LEU A 53 14.79 7.68 4.60
C LEU A 53 13.85 6.49 4.33
N HIS A 54 12.81 6.73 3.55
CA HIS A 54 11.98 5.68 2.97
C HIS A 54 12.40 5.52 1.51
N SER A 55 12.66 4.30 1.07
CA SER A 55 13.20 4.04 -0.27
C SER A 55 12.18 4.18 -1.40
N GLY A 56 10.93 4.50 -1.07
CA GLY A 56 9.86 4.59 -2.04
C GLY A 56 9.15 3.26 -2.25
N TYR A 57 8.17 3.25 -3.14
CA TYR A 57 7.38 2.06 -3.42
C TYR A 57 6.86 2.11 -4.85
N VAL A 58 7.05 1.04 -5.60
CA VAL A 58 6.39 0.85 -6.89
C VAL A 58 5.80 -0.55 -6.88
N GLY A 59 4.47 -0.64 -6.98
CA GLY A 59 3.79 -1.93 -6.92
C GLY A 59 2.33 -1.76 -6.56
N PHE A 60 1.75 -2.83 -6.04
CA PHE A 60 0.32 -2.86 -5.70
C PHE A 60 0.13 -2.95 -4.19
N VAL A 61 -1.01 -2.42 -3.74
CA VAL A 61 -1.49 -2.60 -2.37
C VAL A 61 -2.88 -3.22 -2.46
N GLU A 62 -3.08 -4.31 -1.73
CA GLU A 62 -4.40 -4.92 -1.58
C GLU A 62 -4.99 -4.45 -0.25
N CYS A 63 -6.05 -3.64 -0.31
CA CYS A 63 -6.73 -3.17 0.89
C CYS A 63 -7.84 -4.14 1.28
N LYS A 64 -7.94 -4.42 2.57
CA LYS A 64 -8.97 -5.30 3.14
C LYS A 64 -9.60 -4.63 4.35
N ALA A 65 -10.82 -5.05 4.68
CA ALA A 65 -11.42 -4.68 5.95
C ALA A 65 -10.63 -5.28 7.11
N LEU A 66 -10.68 -4.65 8.26
CA LEU A 66 -9.93 -5.08 9.44
C LEU A 66 -10.17 -6.58 9.73
N GLY A 67 -9.06 -7.31 9.88
CA GLY A 67 -9.08 -8.73 10.18
C GLY A 67 -9.37 -9.64 8.99
N LYS A 68 -9.59 -9.07 7.82
CA LYS A 68 -9.80 -9.87 6.61
C LYS A 68 -8.48 -10.09 5.89
N SER A 69 -8.37 -11.24 5.25
CA SER A 69 -7.19 -11.61 4.46
C SER A 69 -7.59 -11.92 3.03
N PRO A 70 -6.65 -11.95 2.10
CA PRO A 70 -6.94 -12.31 0.72
C PRO A 70 -7.54 -13.71 0.63
N ARG A 71 -8.52 -13.88 -0.26
CA ARG A 71 -9.08 -15.19 -0.56
C ARG A 71 -8.04 -16.04 -1.28
N ASP A 72 -8.25 -17.36 -1.32
CA ASP A 72 -7.30 -18.29 -1.91
C ASP A 72 -6.91 -17.92 -3.35
N GLY A 73 -7.89 -17.53 -4.18
CA GLY A 73 -7.63 -17.11 -5.55
C GLY A 73 -6.75 -15.85 -5.62
N GLN A 74 -7.03 -14.86 -4.75
CA GLN A 74 -6.22 -13.66 -4.65
C GLN A 74 -4.81 -13.98 -4.16
N LEU A 75 -4.69 -14.86 -3.17
CA LEU A 75 -3.39 -15.24 -2.64
C LEU A 75 -2.53 -15.94 -3.70
N ARG A 76 -3.12 -16.84 -4.48
CA ARG A 76 -2.40 -17.50 -5.58
C ARG A 76 -1.91 -16.50 -6.61
N GLU A 77 -2.77 -15.57 -7.02
CA GLU A 77 -2.41 -14.54 -8.01
C GLU A 77 -1.32 -13.62 -7.46
N HIS A 78 -1.45 -13.19 -6.19
CA HIS A 78 -0.41 -12.36 -5.56
C HIS A 78 0.93 -13.08 -5.50
N ASN A 79 0.93 -14.36 -5.13
CA ASN A 79 2.16 -15.12 -5.02
C ASN A 79 2.82 -15.34 -6.39
N GLU A 80 2.03 -15.55 -7.43
CA GLU A 80 2.52 -15.66 -8.80
C GLU A 80 3.22 -14.35 -9.23
N LEU A 81 2.56 -13.22 -9.01
CA LEU A 81 3.12 -11.92 -9.36
C LEU A 81 4.37 -11.61 -8.54
N ARG A 82 4.35 -11.91 -7.23
CA ARG A 82 5.52 -11.71 -6.35
C ARG A 82 6.71 -12.53 -6.81
N ALA A 83 6.47 -13.78 -7.25
CA ALA A 83 7.52 -14.65 -7.76
C ALA A 83 8.20 -14.07 -9.00
N HIS A 84 7.53 -13.17 -9.70
CA HIS A 84 8.04 -12.52 -10.91
C HIS A 84 8.47 -11.07 -10.65
N GLY A 85 8.66 -10.70 -9.39
CA GLY A 85 9.25 -9.41 -9.03
C GLY A 85 8.27 -8.28 -8.75
N VAL A 86 6.97 -8.56 -8.71
CA VAL A 86 5.97 -7.54 -8.42
C VAL A 86 5.80 -7.40 -6.90
N ARG A 87 5.86 -6.15 -6.40
CA ARG A 87 5.61 -5.87 -4.98
C ARG A 87 4.11 -5.80 -4.74
N ILE A 88 3.64 -6.56 -3.76
CA ILE A 88 2.24 -6.51 -3.34
C ILE A 88 2.23 -6.62 -1.83
N VAL A 89 1.65 -5.63 -1.15
CA VAL A 89 1.42 -5.70 0.29
C VAL A 89 -0.08 -5.66 0.56
N VAL A 90 -0.49 -6.30 1.64
CA VAL A 90 -1.88 -6.32 2.07
C VAL A 90 -2.01 -5.42 3.29
N ILE A 91 -2.96 -4.49 3.25
CA ILE A 91 -3.21 -3.55 4.33
C ILE A 91 -4.68 -3.69 4.75
N ASP A 92 -4.90 -4.08 6.00
CA ASP A 92 -6.23 -4.29 6.54
C ASP A 92 -6.58 -3.34 7.69
N ASN A 93 -5.68 -2.40 8.01
CA ASN A 93 -5.93 -1.43 9.07
C ASN A 93 -5.11 -0.16 8.87
N LEU A 94 -5.49 0.90 9.57
CA LEU A 94 -4.86 2.21 9.42
C LEU A 94 -3.43 2.25 9.98
N GLU A 95 -3.13 1.45 10.99
CA GLU A 95 -1.78 1.40 11.57
C GLU A 95 -0.76 0.86 10.56
N LEU A 96 -1.15 -0.07 9.70
CA LEU A 96 -0.25 -0.60 8.67
C LEU A 96 0.12 0.47 7.64
N ILE A 97 -0.78 1.43 7.38
CA ILE A 97 -0.45 2.56 6.50
C ILE A 97 0.70 3.35 7.10
N ASP A 98 0.66 3.62 8.40
CA ASP A 98 1.75 4.32 9.10
C ASP A 98 3.05 3.52 9.06
N ARG A 99 2.96 2.21 9.10
CA ARG A 99 4.14 1.33 9.08
C ARG A 99 4.79 1.26 7.70
N TYR A 100 3.99 1.09 6.65
CA TYR A 100 4.50 0.96 5.29
C TYR A 100 4.84 2.31 4.66
N PHE A 101 4.09 3.34 4.98
CA PHE A 101 4.21 4.68 4.39
C PHE A 101 4.22 5.74 5.48
N PRO A 102 5.28 5.76 6.31
CA PRO A 102 5.34 6.71 7.41
C PRO A 102 5.40 8.16 6.94
N LYS A 103 4.87 9.04 7.76
CA LYS A 103 4.93 10.48 7.56
C LYS A 103 5.58 11.13 8.79
N ASP A 104 5.83 12.42 8.70
CA ASP A 104 6.39 13.15 9.83
C ASP A 104 5.51 12.96 11.08
N GLU A 105 6.14 12.57 12.17
CA GLU A 105 5.49 12.36 13.47
C GLU A 105 5.74 13.52 14.43
N CYS A 106 6.74 14.35 14.15
CA CYS A 106 7.05 15.54 14.92
C CYS A 106 6.44 16.78 14.28
N GLU A 107 5.79 17.60 15.08
CA GLU A 107 5.27 18.90 14.67
C GLU A 107 6.26 20.02 14.97
#